data_922564b4b04f207e7e3f6ee5c45a8ba3
#
_entry.id   922564b4b04f207e7e3f6ee5c45a8ba3
#
_cell.length_a   1.000
_cell.length_b   1.000
_cell.length_c   1.000
_cell.angle_alpha   90.00
_cell.angle_beta   90.00
_cell.angle_gamma   90.00
#
_symmetry.space_group_name_H-M   'P 1'
#
loop_
_entity.id
_entity.type
_entity.pdbx_description
1 polymer ?
#
loop_
_entity_poly.entity_id
_entity_poly.type
_entity_poly.pdbx_seq_one_letter_code
_entity_poly.pdbx_strand_id
1 'polypeptide(L)'
;MVEYRQSPSGLRTSTVYRKPLNVGLVAKICRVSKKTVLNWIYKDALKAFTTFGGHYRVWPGDLKKFIVKAGLDVPFQFVDERQITFLIVDDDPAYKMLLKEAILTRFQEADVITTDDGYEALLLIGERKPTVVMLDLRMPKVDGYQVLELLRSRKKDNMMKVVVLSGYIAAEAQERLSHTIADEVWEKRNAITELLDSLENMLD
;
A
#
# COMPACT_ATOMS: atom_id res chain seq x y z
N MET A 1 -13.28 -6.21 -9.95
CA MET A 1 -13.87 -5.25 -10.91
C MET A 1 -12.70 -4.58 -11.61
N VAL A 2 -12.66 -4.55 -12.93
CA VAL A 2 -11.56 -3.93 -13.70
C VAL A 2 -11.97 -2.48 -13.92
N GLU A 3 -11.33 -1.53 -13.23
CA GLU A 3 -11.58 -0.11 -13.49
C GLU A 3 -10.69 0.38 -14.62
N TYR A 4 -11.30 0.78 -15.73
CA TYR A 4 -10.66 1.54 -16.80
C TYR A 4 -10.79 3.03 -16.51
N ARG A 5 -9.69 3.72 -16.20
CA ARG A 5 -9.65 5.18 -16.23
C ARG A 5 -9.04 5.63 -17.56
N GLN A 6 -9.78 6.40 -18.34
CA GLN A 6 -9.26 7.12 -19.50
C GLN A 6 -8.62 8.43 -19.02
N SER A 7 -7.37 8.64 -19.40
CA SER A 7 -6.65 9.90 -19.25
C SER A 7 -6.76 10.73 -20.54
N PRO A 8 -6.92 12.08 -20.45
CA PRO A 8 -7.11 12.95 -21.63
C PRO A 8 -5.89 13.10 -22.54
N SER A 9 -4.75 12.49 -22.24
CA SER A 9 -3.46 12.71 -22.94
C SER A 9 -2.92 11.51 -23.71
N GLY A 10 -3.75 10.58 -24.15
CA GLY A 10 -3.30 9.49 -25.06
C GLY A 10 -2.27 8.52 -24.49
N LEU A 11 -1.87 8.63 -23.23
CA LEU A 11 -0.99 7.70 -22.54
C LEU A 11 -1.78 6.43 -22.17
N ARG A 12 -1.27 5.28 -22.58
CA ARG A 12 -1.87 3.97 -22.34
C ARG A 12 -2.10 3.78 -20.84
N THR A 13 -3.35 3.55 -20.44
CA THR A 13 -3.74 3.27 -19.06
C THR A 13 -3.03 2.04 -18.51
N SER A 14 -2.30 2.21 -17.42
CA SER A 14 -1.70 1.09 -16.70
C SER A 14 -2.80 0.36 -15.91
N THR A 15 -2.95 -0.94 -16.14
CA THR A 15 -3.88 -1.77 -15.36
C THR A 15 -3.12 -2.31 -14.15
N VAL A 16 -3.51 -1.89 -12.95
CA VAL A 16 -2.94 -2.37 -11.69
C VAL A 16 -3.71 -3.62 -11.24
N TYR A 17 -3.00 -4.70 -11.00
CA TYR A 17 -3.58 -5.95 -10.48
C TYR A 17 -3.19 -6.12 -9.02
N ARG A 18 -4.16 -6.04 -8.10
CA ARG A 18 -3.97 -6.23 -6.65
C ARG A 18 -4.39 -7.63 -6.16
N LYS A 19 -5.13 -8.39 -6.98
CA LYS A 19 -5.66 -9.72 -6.63
C LYS A 19 -4.92 -10.81 -7.39
N PRO A 20 -4.88 -12.04 -6.85
CA PRO A 20 -4.24 -13.16 -7.54
C PRO A 20 -4.82 -13.38 -8.94
N LEU A 21 -3.94 -13.48 -9.91
CA LEU A 21 -4.26 -13.61 -11.32
C LEU A 21 -4.59 -15.06 -11.67
N ASN A 22 -5.61 -15.29 -12.47
CA ASN A 22 -5.84 -16.62 -13.03
C ASN A 22 -4.90 -16.88 -14.22
N VAL A 23 -4.70 -18.16 -14.55
CA VAL A 23 -3.82 -18.61 -15.65
C VAL A 23 -4.16 -17.92 -16.98
N GLY A 24 -5.45 -17.68 -17.25
CA GLY A 24 -5.88 -17.02 -18.48
C GLY A 24 -5.43 -15.59 -18.58
N LEU A 25 -5.46 -14.85 -17.45
CA LEU A 25 -5.02 -13.47 -17.40
C LEU A 25 -3.48 -13.38 -17.49
N VAL A 26 -2.76 -14.27 -16.80
CA VAL A 26 -1.30 -14.38 -16.94
C VAL A 26 -0.90 -14.68 -18.39
N ALA A 27 -1.58 -15.60 -19.05
CA ALA A 27 -1.36 -15.91 -20.47
C ALA A 27 -1.56 -14.68 -21.37
N LYS A 28 -2.61 -13.91 -21.10
CA LYS A 28 -2.91 -12.67 -21.83
C LYS A 28 -1.85 -11.58 -21.59
N ILE A 29 -1.42 -11.40 -20.36
CA ILE A 29 -0.37 -10.45 -19.96
C ILE A 29 0.94 -10.80 -20.67
N CYS A 30 1.38 -12.07 -20.57
CA CYS A 30 2.64 -12.54 -21.16
C CYS A 30 2.55 -12.81 -22.69
N ARG A 31 1.38 -12.63 -23.30
CA ARG A 31 1.13 -12.91 -24.74
C ARG A 31 1.47 -14.33 -25.13
N VAL A 32 1.15 -15.29 -24.28
CA VAL A 32 1.40 -16.74 -24.50
C VAL A 32 0.12 -17.55 -24.34
N SER A 33 0.19 -18.84 -24.63
CA SER A 33 -0.94 -19.75 -24.41
C SER A 33 -1.11 -20.09 -22.93
N LYS A 34 -2.33 -20.44 -22.49
CA LYS A 34 -2.58 -20.96 -21.12
C LYS A 34 -1.73 -22.21 -20.84
N LYS A 35 -1.48 -23.05 -21.85
CA LYS A 35 -0.63 -24.23 -21.74
C LYS A 35 0.81 -23.86 -21.41
N THR A 36 1.33 -22.78 -21.99
CA THR A 36 2.66 -22.26 -21.68
C THR A 36 2.77 -21.82 -20.21
N VAL A 37 1.77 -21.09 -19.71
CA VAL A 37 1.74 -20.65 -18.30
C VAL A 37 1.69 -21.86 -17.36
N LEU A 38 0.84 -22.84 -17.64
CA LEU A 38 0.77 -24.07 -16.84
C LEU A 38 2.11 -24.82 -16.85
N ASN A 39 2.80 -24.85 -17.99
CA ASN A 39 4.12 -25.45 -18.07
C ASN A 39 5.16 -24.73 -17.20
N TRP A 40 5.10 -23.40 -17.11
CA TRP A 40 5.95 -22.62 -16.21
C TRP A 40 5.66 -22.94 -14.73
N ILE A 41 4.39 -23.11 -14.38
CA ILE A 41 3.97 -23.48 -13.01
C ILE A 41 4.43 -24.91 -12.69
N TYR A 42 4.20 -25.88 -13.57
CA TYR A 42 4.60 -27.28 -13.36
C TYR A 42 6.12 -27.49 -13.28
N LYS A 43 6.89 -26.63 -13.93
CA LYS A 43 8.35 -26.61 -13.86
C LYS A 43 8.89 -25.77 -12.69
N ASP A 44 8.01 -25.30 -11.83
CA ASP A 44 8.35 -24.42 -10.69
C ASP A 44 9.12 -23.14 -11.08
N ALA A 45 9.00 -22.76 -12.36
CA ALA A 45 9.59 -21.53 -12.86
C ALA A 45 8.77 -20.29 -12.51
N LEU A 46 7.43 -20.43 -12.48
CA LEU A 46 6.48 -19.40 -12.05
C LEU A 46 5.76 -19.85 -10.79
N LYS A 47 5.99 -19.13 -9.68
CA LYS A 47 5.35 -19.43 -8.40
C LYS A 47 3.83 -19.22 -8.50
N ALA A 48 3.06 -20.21 -8.09
CA ALA A 48 1.61 -20.20 -8.08
C ALA A 48 1.08 -20.96 -6.87
N PHE A 49 -0.16 -20.66 -6.48
CA PHE A 49 -0.89 -21.43 -5.48
C PHE A 49 -2.20 -21.97 -6.07
N THR A 50 -2.79 -22.95 -5.42
CA THR A 50 -4.04 -23.56 -5.86
C THR A 50 -5.17 -23.13 -4.93
N THR A 51 -6.28 -22.65 -5.48
CA THR A 51 -7.51 -22.39 -4.71
C THR A 51 -8.17 -23.71 -4.30
N PHE A 52 -9.11 -23.66 -3.34
CA PHE A 52 -9.88 -24.83 -2.90
C PHE A 52 -10.58 -25.56 -4.06
N GLY A 53 -10.95 -24.85 -5.14
CA GLY A 53 -11.53 -25.43 -6.36
C GLY A 53 -10.50 -25.95 -7.38
N GLY A 54 -9.24 -26.15 -7.01
CA GLY A 54 -8.20 -26.73 -7.87
C GLY A 54 -7.65 -25.78 -8.96
N HIS A 55 -7.96 -24.48 -8.89
CA HIS A 55 -7.51 -23.54 -9.90
C HIS A 55 -6.22 -22.83 -9.50
N TYR A 56 -5.23 -22.80 -10.38
CA TYR A 56 -4.00 -22.04 -10.18
C TYR A 56 -4.25 -20.54 -10.15
N ARG A 57 -3.54 -19.89 -9.22
CA ARG A 57 -3.48 -18.44 -9.06
C ARG A 57 -2.02 -18.00 -8.91
N VAL A 58 -1.69 -16.86 -9.47
CA VAL A 58 -0.35 -16.26 -9.44
C VAL A 58 -0.47 -14.88 -8.82
N TRP A 59 0.33 -14.60 -7.80
CA TRP A 59 0.40 -13.24 -7.28
C TRP A 59 1.08 -12.32 -8.30
N PRO A 60 0.62 -11.07 -8.46
CA PRO A 60 1.24 -10.10 -9.38
C PRO A 60 2.74 -9.95 -9.18
N GLY A 61 3.23 -9.91 -7.92
CA GLY A 61 4.65 -9.84 -7.60
C GLY A 61 5.46 -11.04 -8.06
N ASP A 62 4.91 -12.25 -7.90
CA ASP A 62 5.57 -13.45 -8.40
C ASP A 62 5.65 -13.46 -9.93
N LEU A 63 4.60 -12.95 -10.59
CA LEU A 63 4.62 -12.78 -12.05
C LEU A 63 5.67 -11.76 -12.48
N LYS A 64 5.79 -10.62 -11.78
CA LYS A 64 6.80 -9.59 -12.05
C LYS A 64 8.22 -10.16 -11.92
N LYS A 65 8.51 -10.82 -10.81
CA LYS A 65 9.81 -11.50 -10.58
C LYS A 65 10.13 -12.49 -11.70
N PHE A 66 9.12 -13.27 -12.12
CA PHE A 66 9.27 -14.23 -13.22
C PHE A 66 9.56 -13.53 -14.57
N ILE A 67 8.79 -12.49 -14.92
CA ILE A 67 8.96 -11.74 -16.17
C ILE A 67 10.38 -11.18 -16.27
N VAL A 68 10.88 -10.54 -15.20
CA VAL A 68 12.23 -10.00 -15.13
C VAL A 68 13.28 -11.10 -15.30
N LYS A 69 13.15 -12.20 -14.53
CA LYS A 69 14.08 -13.34 -14.57
C LYS A 69 14.10 -14.05 -15.93
N ALA A 70 12.94 -14.14 -16.57
CA ALA A 70 12.79 -14.82 -17.86
C ALA A 70 13.13 -13.91 -19.06
N GLY A 71 13.43 -12.63 -18.85
CA GLY A 71 13.72 -11.66 -19.91
C GLY A 71 12.54 -11.46 -20.89
N LEU A 72 11.29 -11.61 -20.40
CA LEU A 72 10.12 -11.47 -21.25
C LEU A 72 9.86 -9.98 -21.53
N ASP A 73 9.75 -9.62 -22.82
CA ASP A 73 9.34 -8.29 -23.25
C ASP A 73 7.81 -8.12 -23.08
N VAL A 74 7.42 -7.85 -21.86
CA VAL A 74 6.02 -7.56 -21.50
C VAL A 74 5.94 -6.09 -21.12
N PRO A 75 4.95 -5.34 -21.62
CA PRO A 75 4.78 -3.95 -21.20
C PRO A 75 4.63 -3.90 -19.67
N PHE A 76 5.64 -3.37 -18.97
CA PHE A 76 5.72 -3.29 -17.50
C PHE A 76 4.54 -2.56 -16.84
N GLN A 77 3.74 -1.87 -17.63
CA GLN A 77 2.53 -1.18 -17.19
C GLN A 77 1.45 -2.10 -16.58
N PHE A 78 1.62 -3.44 -16.68
CA PHE A 78 0.66 -4.42 -16.15
C PHE A 78 0.97 -4.91 -14.74
N VAL A 79 2.15 -4.60 -14.22
CA VAL A 79 2.60 -5.12 -12.92
C VAL A 79 3.19 -3.99 -12.10
N ASP A 80 2.43 -2.91 -11.96
CA ASP A 80 2.71 -1.92 -10.95
C ASP A 80 2.10 -2.41 -9.63
N GLU A 81 2.79 -3.33 -8.97
CA GLU A 81 2.76 -3.36 -7.53
C GLU A 81 3.44 -2.06 -7.12
N ARG A 82 2.67 -1.03 -6.89
CA ARG A 82 3.16 0.06 -6.05
C ARG A 82 3.54 -0.64 -4.76
N GLN A 83 4.84 -0.75 -4.55
CA GLN A 83 5.38 -1.20 -3.28
C GLN A 83 4.63 -0.41 -2.22
N ILE A 84 3.86 -1.09 -1.38
CA ILE A 84 3.11 -0.41 -0.33
C ILE A 84 4.15 0.30 0.52
N THR A 85 4.10 1.61 0.53
CA THR A 85 5.03 2.41 1.32
C THR A 85 4.27 2.98 2.48
N PHE A 86 4.68 2.63 3.68
CA PHE A 86 4.20 3.21 4.93
C PHE A 86 5.17 4.30 5.37
N LEU A 87 4.63 5.45 5.74
CA LEU A 87 5.36 6.48 6.45
C LEU A 87 4.81 6.57 7.87
N ILE A 88 5.64 6.27 8.86
CA ILE A 88 5.31 6.38 10.29
C ILE A 88 5.92 7.68 10.80
N VAL A 89 5.09 8.56 11.31
CA VAL A 89 5.44 9.87 11.85
C VAL A 89 5.07 9.89 13.32
N ASP A 90 6.05 9.78 14.20
CA ASP A 90 5.85 9.63 15.65
C ASP A 90 7.14 10.01 16.37
N ASP A 91 7.09 10.72 17.47
CA ASP A 91 8.28 11.09 18.24
C ASP A 91 8.72 9.99 19.25
N ASP A 92 7.88 8.98 19.49
CA ASP A 92 8.23 7.83 20.32
C ASP A 92 9.00 6.78 19.50
N PRO A 93 10.31 6.61 19.76
CA PRO A 93 11.14 5.66 19.02
C PRO A 93 10.74 4.21 19.26
N ALA A 94 10.23 3.88 20.46
CA ALA A 94 9.83 2.53 20.79
C ALA A 94 8.54 2.14 20.04
N TYR A 95 7.58 3.05 19.97
CA TYR A 95 6.34 2.83 19.24
C TYR A 95 6.57 2.77 17.71
N LYS A 96 7.45 3.62 17.17
CA LYS A 96 7.87 3.52 15.75
C LYS A 96 8.48 2.17 15.42
N MET A 97 9.38 1.68 16.27
CA MET A 97 10.02 0.38 16.06
C MET A 97 9.00 -0.76 16.10
N LEU A 98 8.11 -0.76 17.09
CA LEU A 98 7.04 -1.74 17.25
C LEU A 98 6.12 -1.78 16.02
N LEU A 99 5.66 -0.62 15.54
CA LEU A 99 4.82 -0.53 14.34
C LEU A 99 5.56 -1.01 13.10
N LYS A 100 6.81 -0.60 12.92
CA LYS A 100 7.63 -1.01 11.78
C LYS A 100 7.78 -2.52 11.71
N GLU A 101 8.10 -3.18 12.82
CA GLU A 101 8.23 -4.64 12.87
C GLU A 101 6.89 -5.34 12.59
N ALA A 102 5.80 -4.85 13.18
CA ALA A 102 4.46 -5.39 12.95
C ALA A 102 4.03 -5.27 11.48
N ILE A 103 4.25 -4.10 10.86
CA ILE A 103 3.95 -3.87 9.45
C ILE A 103 4.79 -4.78 8.55
N LEU A 104 6.11 -4.88 8.77
CA LEU A 104 6.98 -5.72 7.96
C LEU A 104 6.67 -7.22 8.11
N THR A 105 6.13 -7.62 9.26
CA THR A 105 5.68 -8.99 9.47
C THR A 105 4.41 -9.30 8.67
N ARG A 106 3.45 -8.37 8.63
CA ARG A 106 2.18 -8.55 7.91
C ARG A 106 2.30 -8.27 6.41
N PHE A 107 3.01 -7.20 6.04
CA PHE A 107 3.22 -6.71 4.68
C PHE A 107 4.69 -6.92 4.28
N GLN A 108 5.08 -8.15 4.02
CA GLN A 108 6.49 -8.57 3.85
C GLN A 108 7.26 -7.82 2.75
N GLU A 109 6.60 -7.28 1.74
CA GLU A 109 7.22 -6.52 0.64
C GLU A 109 7.00 -5.00 0.76
N ALA A 110 6.48 -4.53 1.91
CA ALA A 110 6.27 -3.11 2.13
C ALA A 110 7.60 -2.38 2.37
N ASP A 111 7.66 -1.12 1.96
CA ASP A 111 8.68 -0.18 2.39
C ASP A 111 8.16 0.60 3.61
N VAL A 112 8.95 0.69 4.68
CA VAL A 112 8.54 1.39 5.91
C VAL A 112 9.56 2.47 6.23
N ILE A 113 9.16 3.71 6.01
CA ILE A 113 9.89 4.92 6.32
C ILE A 113 9.42 5.46 7.66
N THR A 114 10.33 5.96 8.48
CA THR A 114 9.99 6.52 9.79
C THR A 114 10.61 7.90 9.96
N THR A 115 9.90 8.83 10.58
CA THR A 115 10.42 10.12 11.02
C THR A 115 9.83 10.52 12.37
N ASP A 116 10.46 11.45 13.07
CA ASP A 116 9.96 12.05 14.31
C ASP A 116 9.64 13.55 14.14
N ASP A 117 9.71 14.06 12.93
CA ASP A 117 9.52 15.48 12.63
C ASP A 117 8.43 15.69 11.57
N GLY A 118 7.45 16.55 11.90
CA GLY A 118 6.33 16.84 11.00
C GLY A 118 6.73 17.56 9.71
N TYR A 119 7.78 18.38 9.72
CA TYR A 119 8.30 19.00 8.49
C TYR A 119 8.94 17.98 7.57
N GLU A 120 9.78 17.10 8.14
CA GLU A 120 10.38 16.01 7.37
C GLU A 120 9.30 15.07 6.80
N ALA A 121 8.24 14.80 7.57
CA ALA A 121 7.10 14.02 7.08
C ALA A 121 6.48 14.64 5.82
N LEU A 122 6.28 15.96 5.78
CA LEU A 122 5.73 16.65 4.60
C LEU A 122 6.65 16.56 3.38
N LEU A 123 7.99 16.60 3.58
CA LEU A 123 8.97 16.40 2.51
C LEU A 123 8.92 14.97 1.98
N LEU A 124 8.95 14.00 2.89
CA LEU A 124 8.88 12.57 2.54
C LEU A 124 7.58 12.21 1.82
N ILE A 125 6.44 12.80 2.23
CA ILE A 125 5.16 12.62 1.52
C ILE A 125 5.25 13.13 0.07
N GLY A 126 5.88 14.29 -0.12
CA GLY A 126 6.07 14.87 -1.45
C GLY A 126 6.99 14.04 -2.36
N GLU A 127 8.09 13.54 -1.82
CA GLU A 127 9.13 12.81 -2.55
C GLU A 127 8.80 11.33 -2.76
N ARG A 128 8.38 10.64 -1.69
CA ARG A 128 8.21 9.19 -1.66
C ARG A 128 6.80 8.74 -2.02
N LYS A 129 5.82 9.66 -1.93
CA LYS A 129 4.40 9.40 -2.21
C LYS A 129 3.91 8.12 -1.52
N PRO A 130 3.98 8.05 -0.18
CA PRO A 130 3.60 6.84 0.55
C PRO A 130 2.16 6.45 0.29
N THR A 131 1.89 5.15 0.35
CA THR A 131 0.54 4.59 0.23
C THR A 131 -0.27 4.86 1.49
N VAL A 132 0.39 4.76 2.65
CA VAL A 132 -0.21 5.01 3.97
C VAL A 132 0.70 5.93 4.76
N VAL A 133 0.13 6.96 5.36
CA VAL A 133 0.78 7.81 6.37
C VAL A 133 0.14 7.51 7.72
N MET A 134 0.93 7.10 8.68
CA MET A 134 0.54 6.88 10.06
C MET A 134 1.11 8.04 10.88
N LEU A 135 0.26 8.87 11.44
CA LEU A 135 0.63 10.17 11.97
C LEU A 135 0.23 10.32 13.42
N ASP A 136 1.21 10.51 14.31
CA ASP A 136 0.94 10.94 15.67
C ASP A 136 0.45 12.40 15.71
N LEU A 137 -0.50 12.67 16.58
CA LEU A 137 -1.01 14.04 16.79
C LEU A 137 -0.11 14.89 17.68
N ARG A 138 0.59 14.27 18.62
CA ARG A 138 1.36 14.97 19.64
C ARG A 138 2.85 14.84 19.43
N MET A 139 3.39 15.72 18.61
CA MET A 139 4.84 15.78 18.35
C MET A 139 5.38 17.16 18.66
N PRO A 140 6.67 17.27 19.04
CA PRO A 140 7.34 18.56 19.20
C PRO A 140 7.39 19.36 17.88
N LYS A 141 7.44 20.69 17.95
CA LYS A 141 7.59 21.65 16.85
C LYS A 141 6.38 21.72 15.92
N VAL A 142 6.16 20.74 15.06
CA VAL A 142 4.99 20.64 14.17
C VAL A 142 4.16 19.45 14.61
N ASP A 143 2.99 19.74 15.15
CA ASP A 143 2.05 18.72 15.59
C ASP A 143 1.31 18.06 14.40
N GLY A 144 0.71 16.91 14.65
CA GLY A 144 0.00 16.16 13.60
C GLY A 144 -1.19 16.92 13.02
N TYR A 145 -1.83 17.82 13.77
CA TYR A 145 -2.92 18.65 13.24
C TYR A 145 -2.44 19.63 12.18
N GLN A 146 -1.28 20.23 12.40
CA GLN A 146 -0.66 21.11 11.41
C GLN A 146 -0.28 20.34 10.14
N VAL A 147 0.24 19.13 10.29
CA VAL A 147 0.53 18.24 9.13
C VAL A 147 -0.76 17.93 8.36
N LEU A 148 -1.85 17.54 9.03
CA LEU A 148 -3.15 17.26 8.41
C LEU A 148 -3.70 18.47 7.65
N GLU A 149 -3.61 19.66 8.20
CA GLU A 149 -4.09 20.90 7.56
C GLU A 149 -3.29 21.22 6.29
N LEU A 150 -1.97 21.09 6.34
CA LEU A 150 -1.11 21.30 5.17
C LEU A 150 -1.34 20.25 4.07
N LEU A 151 -1.64 19.01 4.45
CA LEU A 151 -1.98 17.95 3.51
C LEU A 151 -3.36 18.13 2.88
N ARG A 152 -4.31 18.77 3.57
CA ARG A 152 -5.66 19.03 3.07
C ARG A 152 -5.66 19.75 1.73
N SER A 153 -4.76 20.74 1.58
CA SER A 153 -4.62 21.49 0.32
C SER A 153 -4.02 20.68 -0.82
N ARG A 154 -3.35 19.55 -0.53
CA ARG A 154 -2.60 18.71 -1.48
C ARG A 154 -3.25 17.37 -1.79
N LYS A 155 -4.22 16.91 -0.98
CA LYS A 155 -4.93 15.63 -1.19
C LYS A 155 -5.94 15.73 -2.35
N LYS A 156 -5.46 16.06 -3.55
CA LYS A 156 -6.29 16.03 -4.77
C LYS A 156 -6.42 14.62 -5.36
N ASP A 157 -5.50 13.72 -5.04
CA ASP A 157 -5.50 12.34 -5.52
C ASP A 157 -5.83 11.38 -4.35
N ASN A 158 -6.93 10.66 -4.48
CA ASN A 158 -7.52 9.75 -3.49
C ASN A 158 -6.69 8.48 -3.20
N MET A 159 -5.36 8.53 -3.38
CA MET A 159 -4.51 7.33 -3.36
C MET A 159 -3.72 7.15 -2.07
N MET A 160 -3.47 8.21 -1.31
CA MET A 160 -2.75 8.15 -0.03
C MET A 160 -3.76 8.02 1.10
N LYS A 161 -3.61 7.02 1.95
CA LYS A 161 -4.38 6.84 3.17
C LYS A 161 -3.70 7.53 4.34
N VAL A 162 -4.47 8.14 5.22
CA VAL A 162 -3.95 8.80 6.42
C VAL A 162 -4.62 8.20 7.65
N VAL A 163 -3.82 7.53 8.46
CA VAL A 163 -4.22 6.96 9.75
C VAL A 163 -3.61 7.81 10.85
N VAL A 164 -4.47 8.42 11.65
CA VAL A 164 -4.04 9.18 12.82
C VAL A 164 -3.81 8.25 13.99
N LEU A 165 -2.65 8.38 14.64
CA LEU A 165 -2.30 7.66 15.86
C LEU A 165 -2.38 8.62 17.05
N SER A 166 -3.00 8.20 18.14
CA SER A 166 -3.07 9.04 19.35
C SER A 166 -3.02 8.19 20.61
N GLY A 167 -2.31 8.68 21.62
CA GLY A 167 -2.29 8.02 22.94
C GLY A 167 -3.65 8.06 23.63
N TYR A 168 -4.43 9.10 23.40
CA TYR A 168 -5.78 9.29 23.91
C TYR A 168 -6.58 10.22 23.00
N ILE A 169 -7.80 9.82 22.66
CA ILE A 169 -8.71 10.59 21.82
C ILE A 169 -9.87 11.07 22.67
N ALA A 170 -9.81 12.34 23.08
CA ALA A 170 -10.97 12.98 23.72
C ALA A 170 -12.08 13.22 22.67
N ALA A 171 -13.34 13.30 23.12
CA ALA A 171 -14.48 13.53 22.23
C ALA A 171 -14.32 14.79 21.34
N GLU A 172 -13.76 15.87 21.91
CA GLU A 172 -13.45 17.12 21.18
C GLU A 172 -12.40 16.92 20.08
N ALA A 173 -11.41 16.04 20.32
CA ALA A 173 -10.41 15.69 19.32
C ALA A 173 -11.03 14.88 18.17
N GLN A 174 -11.96 14.01 18.48
CA GLN A 174 -12.68 13.20 17.49
C GLN A 174 -13.54 14.07 16.56
N GLU A 175 -14.26 15.05 17.10
CA GLU A 175 -15.00 16.03 16.33
C GLU A 175 -14.06 16.83 15.42
N ARG A 176 -12.94 17.31 15.96
CA ARG A 176 -11.93 18.05 15.19
C ARG A 176 -11.33 17.23 14.05
N LEU A 177 -11.08 15.92 14.27
CA LEU A 177 -10.53 15.01 13.29
C LEU A 177 -11.54 14.64 12.19
N SER A 178 -12.84 14.62 12.47
CA SER A 178 -13.89 14.35 11.47
C SER A 178 -13.90 15.37 10.32
N HIS A 179 -13.33 16.54 10.52
CA HIS A 179 -13.19 17.60 9.51
C HIS A 179 -11.83 17.60 8.80
N THR A 180 -10.97 16.63 9.08
CA THR A 180 -9.64 16.50 8.47
C THR A 180 -9.64 15.53 7.29
N ILE A 181 -8.45 15.27 6.76
CA ILE A 181 -8.23 14.28 5.69
C ILE A 181 -7.91 12.88 6.23
N ALA A 182 -8.00 12.66 7.54
CA ALA A 182 -7.77 11.35 8.13
C ALA A 182 -8.80 10.34 7.60
N ASP A 183 -8.32 9.20 7.12
CA ASP A 183 -9.18 8.10 6.70
C ASP A 183 -9.60 7.27 7.91
N GLU A 184 -8.73 7.20 8.94
CA GLU A 184 -8.98 6.51 10.20
C GLU A 184 -8.26 7.16 11.36
N VAL A 185 -8.81 6.98 12.57
CA VAL A 185 -8.23 7.45 13.82
C VAL A 185 -8.06 6.27 14.76
N TRP A 186 -6.82 6.06 15.23
CA TRP A 186 -6.43 4.90 16.01
C TRP A 186 -5.84 5.30 17.37
N GLU A 187 -6.29 4.64 18.43
CA GLU A 187 -5.68 4.82 19.74
C GLU A 187 -4.49 3.87 19.91
N LYS A 188 -3.31 4.41 20.26
CA LYS A 188 -2.06 3.65 20.46
C LYS A 188 -2.18 2.51 21.50
N ARG A 189 -3.15 2.59 22.42
CA ARG A 189 -3.43 1.56 23.43
C ARG A 189 -4.19 0.35 22.88
N ASN A 190 -4.81 0.46 21.70
CA ASN A 190 -5.53 -0.66 21.10
C ASN A 190 -4.56 -1.70 20.53
N ALA A 191 -5.04 -2.91 20.32
CA ALA A 191 -4.20 -4.00 19.82
C ALA A 191 -3.68 -3.72 18.41
N ILE A 192 -2.37 -3.82 18.21
CA ILE A 192 -1.73 -3.58 16.89
C ILE A 192 -2.28 -4.54 15.82
N THR A 193 -2.68 -5.75 16.19
CA THR A 193 -3.29 -6.71 15.26
C THR A 193 -4.54 -6.17 14.60
N GLU A 194 -5.40 -5.49 15.35
CA GLU A 194 -6.63 -4.86 14.83
C GLU A 194 -6.29 -3.70 13.88
N LEU A 195 -5.25 -2.90 14.20
CA LEU A 195 -4.75 -1.86 13.30
C LEU A 195 -4.25 -2.46 11.98
N LEU A 196 -3.51 -3.57 12.03
CA LEU A 196 -3.02 -4.24 10.83
C LEU A 196 -4.16 -4.80 9.98
N ASP A 197 -5.21 -5.33 10.60
CA ASP A 197 -6.41 -5.82 9.91
C ASP A 197 -7.16 -4.67 9.24
N SER A 198 -7.26 -3.51 9.90
CA SER A 198 -7.85 -2.30 9.30
C SER A 198 -7.02 -1.78 8.14
N LEU A 199 -5.69 -1.73 8.26
CA LEU A 199 -4.78 -1.33 7.18
C LEU A 199 -4.92 -2.25 5.95
N GLU A 200 -5.06 -3.55 6.16
CA GLU A 200 -5.28 -4.52 5.08
C GLU A 200 -6.59 -4.25 4.34
N ASN A 201 -7.68 -4.01 5.08
CA ASN A 201 -8.98 -3.66 4.50
C ASN A 201 -8.97 -2.33 3.73
N MET A 202 -8.16 -1.34 4.17
CA MET A 202 -8.03 -0.07 3.47
C MET A 202 -7.24 -0.17 2.15
N LEU A 203 -6.38 -1.17 2.04
CA LEU A 203 -5.47 -1.37 0.90
C LEU A 203 -6.05 -2.31 -0.18
N ASP A 204 -7.10 -3.06 0.15
CA ASP A 204 -7.88 -3.93 -0.76
C ASP A 204 -8.81 -3.14 -1.67
#